data_f43b84e599966a228f0efe4eb3b090b1
#
_entry.id   f43b84e599966a228f0efe4eb3b090b1
#
_cell.length_a   1.000
_cell.length_b   1.000
_cell.length_c   1.000
_cell.angle_alpha   90.00
_cell.angle_beta   90.00
_cell.angle_gamma   90.00
#
_symmetry.space_group_name_H-M   'P 1'
#
loop_
_entity.id
_entity.type
_entity.pdbx_description
1 polymer ?
#
loop_
_entity_poly.entity_id
_entity_poly.type
_entity_poly.pdbx_seq_one_letter_code
_entity_poly.pdbx_strand_id
1 'polypeptide(L)'
;MRIAIVGAADSVDKIYNILEKKYIDIEFVLKKEDKIEKIHEVLEEIKDEVDGIYLTGIGVYYSLVNNSKFDLEKPVVYTRRGSIGLIKSFWELKEEKNNILNLKLGIDVVEEEILLNVLKEFDIKLEKIFYQKYEMLKKEEEYLEEYLKAYKNGEINCVFTAFGYIYNVLKEKKIPVYRIQATNIEIENEFKALLNRIELVNNRKGKIGIEIIKLESLNMNLDNNLENKMKIEKKLLEYAKELEGNIQTSD
;
A
#
# COMPACT_ATOMS: atom_id res chain seq x y z
N MET A 1 17.65 -0.55 -6.59
CA MET A 1 16.18 -0.44 -6.62
C MET A 1 15.80 0.95 -6.13
N ARG A 2 14.93 1.66 -6.86
CA ARG A 2 14.46 3.01 -6.51
C ARG A 2 12.97 2.97 -6.17
N ILE A 3 12.57 3.47 -5.01
CA ILE A 3 11.16 3.46 -4.56
C ILE A 3 10.73 4.87 -4.18
N ALA A 4 9.63 5.33 -4.77
CA ALA A 4 9.04 6.60 -4.39
C ALA A 4 8.17 6.46 -3.14
N ILE A 5 8.26 7.42 -2.22
CA ILE A 5 7.33 7.62 -1.11
C ILE A 5 6.61 8.94 -1.36
N VAL A 6 5.28 8.90 -1.55
CA VAL A 6 4.50 10.04 -2.05
C VAL A 6 3.29 10.33 -1.17
N GLY A 7 3.08 11.58 -0.80
CA GLY A 7 1.92 12.07 -0.04
C GLY A 7 2.26 13.17 0.94
N ALA A 8 1.44 13.32 1.99
CA ALA A 8 1.60 14.37 3.00
C ALA A 8 2.97 14.33 3.68
N ALA A 9 3.56 15.51 3.89
CA ALA A 9 4.95 15.68 4.31
C ALA A 9 5.29 14.91 5.60
N ASP A 10 4.45 15.00 6.64
CA ASP A 10 4.64 14.33 7.93
C ASP A 10 4.63 12.80 7.78
N SER A 11 3.78 12.29 6.91
CA SER A 11 3.62 10.86 6.66
C SER A 11 4.77 10.31 5.81
N VAL A 12 5.24 11.08 4.81
CA VAL A 12 6.42 10.73 4.01
C VAL A 12 7.64 10.60 4.91
N ASP A 13 7.88 11.60 5.77
CA ASP A 13 9.03 11.59 6.70
C ASP A 13 8.95 10.42 7.68
N LYS A 14 7.77 10.13 8.22
CA LYS A 14 7.56 8.99 9.12
C LYS A 14 7.89 7.67 8.43
N ILE A 15 7.35 7.44 7.23
CA ILE A 15 7.57 6.20 6.47
C ILE A 15 9.05 6.06 6.12
N TYR A 16 9.68 7.10 5.61
CA TYR A 16 11.08 7.11 5.27
C TYR A 16 11.98 6.77 6.47
N ASN A 17 11.80 7.45 7.61
CA ASN A 17 12.60 7.22 8.83
C ASN A 17 12.49 5.78 9.39
N ILE A 18 11.39 5.08 9.08
CA ILE A 18 11.21 3.68 9.47
C ILE A 18 11.95 2.75 8.50
N LEU A 19 11.84 3.04 7.19
CA LEU A 19 12.31 2.13 6.15
C LEU A 19 13.81 2.29 5.86
N GLU A 20 14.36 3.51 5.87
CA GLU A 20 15.75 3.79 5.53
C GLU A 20 16.75 2.98 6.38
N LYS A 21 16.42 2.79 7.67
CA LYS A 21 17.28 2.07 8.63
C LYS A 21 17.36 0.57 8.37
N LYS A 22 16.37 0.02 7.66
CA LYS A 22 16.24 -1.42 7.42
C LYS A 22 16.59 -1.82 5.99
N TYR A 23 16.43 -0.91 5.05
CA TYR A 23 16.55 -1.17 3.61
C TYR A 23 17.63 -0.27 2.99
N ILE A 24 18.87 -0.46 3.44
CA ILE A 24 20.04 0.37 3.08
C ILE A 24 20.40 0.31 1.59
N ASP A 25 20.01 -0.77 0.89
CA ASP A 25 20.28 -0.97 -0.54
C ASP A 25 19.19 -0.37 -1.44
N ILE A 26 18.18 0.30 -0.85
CA ILE A 26 17.08 0.91 -1.58
C ILE A 26 17.25 2.42 -1.59
N GLU A 27 17.24 3.01 -2.77
CA GLU A 27 17.20 4.46 -2.95
C GLU A 27 15.74 4.94 -2.84
N PHE A 28 15.48 5.82 -1.88
CA PHE A 28 14.16 6.40 -1.68
C PHE A 28 14.04 7.77 -2.35
N VAL A 29 13.01 7.94 -3.17
CA VAL A 29 12.62 9.21 -3.79
C VAL A 29 11.44 9.79 -3.00
N LEU A 30 11.69 10.87 -2.24
CA LEU A 30 10.66 11.47 -1.37
C LEU A 30 9.92 12.58 -2.11
N LYS A 31 8.62 12.44 -2.25
CA LYS A 31 7.74 13.44 -2.85
C LYS A 31 6.65 13.85 -1.86
N LYS A 32 6.84 15.05 -1.29
CA LYS A 32 5.94 15.63 -0.29
C LYS A 32 4.94 16.54 -0.98
N GLU A 33 3.68 16.13 -0.98
CA GLU A 33 2.57 16.91 -1.52
C GLU A 33 1.34 16.73 -0.62
N ASP A 34 0.92 17.82 0.01
CA ASP A 34 -0.22 17.82 0.94
C ASP A 34 -1.57 17.92 0.20
N LYS A 35 -1.54 18.40 -1.05
CA LYS A 35 -2.73 18.53 -1.88
C LYS A 35 -2.95 17.27 -2.71
N ILE A 36 -3.97 16.51 -2.33
CA ILE A 36 -4.29 15.22 -2.96
C ILE A 36 -4.52 15.36 -4.47
N GLU A 37 -5.11 16.47 -4.91
CA GLU A 37 -5.36 16.76 -6.33
C GLU A 37 -4.11 16.93 -7.18
N LYS A 38 -2.96 17.22 -6.57
CA LYS A 38 -1.67 17.39 -7.28
C LYS A 38 -0.81 16.13 -7.33
N ILE A 39 -1.19 15.10 -6.62
CA ILE A 39 -0.40 13.86 -6.52
C ILE A 39 -0.14 13.23 -7.90
N HIS A 40 -1.11 13.29 -8.81
CA HIS A 40 -0.94 12.72 -10.15
C HIS A 40 0.16 13.44 -10.94
N GLU A 41 0.29 14.79 -10.82
CA GLU A 41 1.34 15.57 -11.48
C GLU A 41 2.71 15.14 -10.95
N VAL A 42 2.83 15.01 -9.62
CA VAL A 42 4.06 14.58 -8.95
C VAL A 42 4.49 13.18 -9.39
N LEU A 43 3.52 12.27 -9.59
CA LEU A 43 3.82 10.90 -10.00
C LEU A 43 4.18 10.80 -11.48
N GLU A 44 3.56 11.60 -12.35
CA GLU A 44 3.94 11.67 -13.76
C GLU A 44 5.42 12.04 -13.95
N GLU A 45 5.95 12.92 -13.08
CA GLU A 45 7.35 13.32 -13.13
C GLU A 45 8.34 12.19 -12.82
N ILE A 46 7.94 11.23 -11.98
CA ILE A 46 8.88 10.23 -11.42
C ILE A 46 8.57 8.79 -11.80
N LYS A 47 7.43 8.51 -12.44
CA LYS A 47 6.98 7.14 -12.72
C LYS A 47 8.01 6.29 -13.48
N ASP A 48 8.76 6.90 -14.40
CA ASP A 48 9.75 6.20 -15.20
C ASP A 48 11.08 5.99 -14.47
N GLU A 49 11.31 6.73 -13.38
CA GLU A 49 12.56 6.70 -12.62
C GLU A 49 12.55 5.73 -11.45
N VAL A 50 11.40 5.13 -11.11
CA VAL A 50 11.23 4.29 -9.93
C VAL A 50 10.73 2.89 -10.28
N ASP A 51 11.09 1.92 -9.47
CA ASP A 51 10.66 0.52 -9.60
C ASP A 51 9.29 0.27 -8.95
N GLY A 52 8.91 1.10 -7.99
CA GLY A 52 7.64 0.99 -7.27
C GLY A 52 7.30 2.26 -6.48
N ILE A 53 6.05 2.36 -6.06
CA ILE A 53 5.49 3.55 -5.42
C ILE A 53 4.81 3.17 -4.10
N TYR A 54 5.19 3.85 -3.03
CA TYR A 54 4.56 3.77 -1.71
C TYR A 54 3.78 5.06 -1.42
N LEU A 55 2.47 4.97 -1.32
CA LEU A 55 1.59 6.11 -1.03
C LEU A 55 1.27 6.20 0.46
N THR A 56 1.19 7.41 0.98
CA THR A 56 1.01 7.63 2.43
C THR A 56 -0.37 7.26 2.96
N GLY A 57 -1.36 7.03 2.11
CA GLY A 57 -2.69 6.64 2.55
C GLY A 57 -3.70 6.39 1.43
N ILE A 58 -4.89 5.94 1.84
CA ILE A 58 -5.97 5.55 0.94
C ILE A 58 -6.50 6.71 0.08
N GLY A 59 -6.54 7.94 0.63
CA GLY A 59 -6.97 9.12 -0.12
C GLY A 59 -6.07 9.42 -1.32
N VAL A 60 -4.75 9.32 -1.09
CA VAL A 60 -3.73 9.46 -2.15
C VAL A 60 -3.89 8.38 -3.21
N TYR A 61 -4.15 7.12 -2.80
CA TYR A 61 -4.39 6.01 -3.72
C TYR A 61 -5.62 6.24 -4.59
N TYR A 62 -6.75 6.60 -4.00
CA TYR A 62 -7.98 6.83 -4.76
C TYR A 62 -7.88 8.02 -5.72
N SER A 63 -7.12 9.06 -5.40
CA SER A 63 -6.90 10.17 -6.32
C SER A 63 -6.23 9.73 -7.63
N LEU A 64 -5.45 8.66 -7.57
CA LEU A 64 -4.77 8.08 -8.74
C LEU A 64 -5.69 7.16 -9.53
N VAL A 65 -6.35 6.21 -8.86
CA VAL A 65 -7.20 5.20 -9.51
C VAL A 65 -8.35 5.82 -10.29
N ASN A 66 -8.85 6.96 -9.82
CA ASN A 66 -9.96 7.66 -10.48
C ASN A 66 -9.54 8.65 -11.56
N ASN A 67 -8.24 8.87 -11.70
CA ASN A 67 -7.72 9.61 -12.84
C ASN A 67 -7.51 8.63 -14.01
N SER A 68 -8.51 8.48 -14.87
CA SER A 68 -8.51 7.57 -16.03
C SER A 68 -7.34 7.80 -17.02
N LYS A 69 -6.57 8.86 -16.83
CA LYS A 69 -5.38 9.19 -17.63
C LYS A 69 -4.09 8.61 -17.03
N PHE A 70 -4.14 8.10 -15.80
CA PHE A 70 -2.95 7.61 -15.11
C PHE A 70 -2.91 6.10 -15.18
N ASP A 71 -2.12 5.57 -16.10
CA ASP A 71 -1.82 4.14 -16.16
C ASP A 71 -0.61 3.82 -15.29
N LEU A 72 -0.86 3.13 -14.18
CA LEU A 72 0.16 2.69 -13.24
C LEU A 72 0.67 1.31 -13.67
N GLU A 73 1.61 1.26 -14.59
CA GLU A 73 2.33 0.02 -14.92
C GLU A 73 3.22 -0.47 -13.76
N LYS A 74 3.57 0.44 -12.84
CA LYS A 74 4.45 0.14 -11.71
C LYS A 74 3.67 -0.39 -10.51
N PRO A 75 4.26 -1.30 -9.71
CA PRO A 75 3.69 -1.73 -8.44
C PRO A 75 3.45 -0.56 -7.49
N VAL A 76 2.25 -0.49 -6.94
CA VAL A 76 1.85 0.54 -5.97
C VAL A 76 1.26 -0.13 -4.73
N VAL A 77 1.63 0.41 -3.57
CA VAL A 77 0.97 0.13 -2.29
C VAL A 77 0.62 1.45 -1.60
N TYR A 78 -0.27 1.39 -0.65
CA TYR A 78 -0.55 2.53 0.22
C TYR A 78 -0.62 2.08 1.69
N THR A 79 -0.31 2.99 2.59
CA THR A 79 -0.42 2.73 4.03
C THR A 79 -1.87 2.49 4.40
N ARG A 80 -2.21 1.27 4.82
CA ARG A 80 -3.51 0.94 5.39
C ARG A 80 -3.52 1.29 6.88
N ARG A 81 -4.68 1.70 7.35
CA ARG A 81 -4.93 1.88 8.77
C ARG A 81 -5.64 0.64 9.27
N GLY A 82 -4.88 -0.22 9.91
CA GLY A 82 -5.34 -1.54 10.30
C GLY A 82 -5.71 -1.63 11.78
N SER A 83 -5.86 -2.89 12.22
CA SER A 83 -6.26 -3.24 13.58
C SER A 83 -5.30 -2.70 14.65
N ILE A 84 -3.98 -2.69 14.36
CA ILE A 84 -2.96 -2.32 15.35
C ILE A 84 -3.05 -0.82 15.69
N GLY A 85 -3.21 0.04 14.67
CA GLY A 85 -3.42 1.47 14.89
C GLY A 85 -4.69 1.77 15.66
N LEU A 86 -5.76 1.02 15.38
CA LEU A 86 -7.03 1.12 16.11
C LEU A 86 -6.90 0.67 17.57
N ILE A 87 -6.28 -0.48 17.83
CA ILE A 87 -6.02 -0.98 19.18
C ILE A 87 -5.19 0.02 19.99
N LYS A 88 -4.17 0.63 19.35
CA LYS A 88 -3.37 1.67 19.98
C LYS A 88 -4.22 2.85 20.43
N SER A 89 -5.18 3.30 19.61
CA SER A 89 -6.08 4.40 19.98
C SER A 89 -7.00 4.03 21.16
N PHE A 90 -7.50 2.79 21.22
CA PHE A 90 -8.24 2.29 22.40
C PHE A 90 -7.36 2.21 23.65
N TRP A 91 -6.10 1.84 23.51
CA TRP A 91 -5.16 1.79 24.62
C TRP A 91 -4.88 3.19 25.17
N GLU A 92 -4.61 4.17 24.31
CA GLU A 92 -4.41 5.57 24.70
C GLU A 92 -5.64 6.14 25.43
N LEU A 93 -6.83 5.86 24.90
CA LEU A 93 -8.08 6.24 25.56
C LEU A 93 -8.22 5.62 26.97
N LYS A 94 -7.86 4.34 27.12
CA LYS A 94 -7.94 3.64 28.40
C LYS A 94 -6.97 4.20 29.43
N GLU A 95 -5.75 4.53 29.02
CA GLU A 95 -4.74 5.13 29.90
C GLU A 95 -5.16 6.52 30.38
N GLU A 96 -5.76 7.34 29.53
CA GLU A 96 -6.19 8.69 29.91
C GLU A 96 -7.46 8.70 30.79
N LYS A 97 -8.41 7.81 30.53
CA LYS A 97 -9.76 7.88 31.14
C LYS A 97 -10.06 6.79 32.16
N ASN A 98 -9.19 5.80 32.38
CA ASN A 98 -9.39 4.66 33.29
C ASN A 98 -10.70 3.86 33.08
N ASN A 99 -11.64 4.33 32.26
CA ASN A 99 -12.92 3.66 32.05
C ASN A 99 -13.46 3.93 30.63
N ILE A 100 -13.70 2.83 29.89
CA ILE A 100 -14.28 2.86 28.53
C ILE A 100 -15.81 2.68 28.60
N LEU A 101 -16.40 2.56 29.80
CA LEU A 101 -17.85 2.39 29.96
C LEU A 101 -18.60 3.61 29.38
N ASN A 102 -19.69 3.33 28.65
CA ASN A 102 -20.53 4.31 27.98
C ASN A 102 -19.83 5.10 26.87
N LEU A 103 -18.85 4.49 26.19
CA LEU A 103 -18.17 5.12 25.05
C LEU A 103 -19.11 5.18 23.85
N LYS A 104 -19.39 6.40 23.41
CA LYS A 104 -20.06 6.71 22.14
C LYS A 104 -19.00 7.19 21.17
N LEU A 105 -18.56 6.29 20.29
CA LEU A 105 -17.40 6.49 19.44
C LEU A 105 -17.79 7.06 18.07
N GLY A 106 -17.23 8.20 17.69
CA GLY A 106 -17.12 8.64 16.31
C GLY A 106 -15.85 8.06 15.69
N ILE A 107 -15.93 7.48 14.48
CA ILE A 107 -14.77 6.90 13.82
C ILE A 107 -14.84 7.05 12.29
N ASP A 108 -13.70 7.29 11.65
CA ASP A 108 -13.55 7.42 10.20
C ASP A 108 -12.46 6.52 9.62
N VAL A 109 -12.46 6.39 8.29
CA VAL A 109 -11.39 5.81 7.43
C VAL A 109 -11.02 4.35 7.69
N VAL A 110 -11.18 3.83 8.90
CA VAL A 110 -10.97 2.40 9.17
C VAL A 110 -12.12 1.61 8.55
N GLU A 111 -11.82 0.49 7.89
CA GLU A 111 -12.85 -0.39 7.36
C GLU A 111 -13.75 -0.91 8.50
N GLU A 112 -15.08 -0.89 8.30
CA GLU A 112 -16.05 -1.28 9.33
C GLU A 112 -15.82 -2.70 9.83
N GLU A 113 -15.43 -3.61 8.94
CA GLU A 113 -15.08 -4.99 9.29
C GLU A 113 -13.90 -5.06 10.27
N ILE A 114 -12.87 -4.25 10.07
CA ILE A 114 -11.71 -4.15 10.96
C ILE A 114 -12.15 -3.65 12.34
N LEU A 115 -12.97 -2.61 12.38
CA LEU A 115 -13.51 -2.10 13.64
C LEU A 115 -14.28 -3.18 14.40
N LEU A 116 -15.23 -3.84 13.74
CA LEU A 116 -16.08 -4.88 14.37
C LEU A 116 -15.25 -6.08 14.85
N ASN A 117 -14.24 -6.49 14.08
CA ASN A 117 -13.34 -7.58 14.48
C ASN A 117 -12.51 -7.19 15.71
N VAL A 118 -11.96 -5.98 15.77
CA VAL A 118 -11.23 -5.50 16.97
C VAL A 118 -12.13 -5.42 18.19
N LEU A 119 -13.35 -4.88 18.05
CA LEU A 119 -14.30 -4.81 19.16
C LEU A 119 -14.64 -6.21 19.71
N LYS A 120 -14.86 -7.16 18.82
CA LYS A 120 -15.17 -8.54 19.17
C LYS A 120 -13.98 -9.25 19.84
N GLU A 121 -12.79 -9.16 19.24
CA GLU A 121 -11.59 -9.87 19.69
C GLU A 121 -11.13 -9.39 21.08
N PHE A 122 -11.30 -8.11 21.38
CA PHE A 122 -10.90 -7.50 22.64
C PHE A 122 -12.05 -7.29 23.64
N ASP A 123 -13.24 -7.86 23.37
CA ASP A 123 -14.47 -7.68 24.19
C ASP A 123 -14.76 -6.21 24.54
N ILE A 124 -14.52 -5.29 23.57
CA ILE A 124 -14.77 -3.86 23.76
C ILE A 124 -16.25 -3.58 23.49
N LYS A 125 -16.96 -3.12 24.53
CA LYS A 125 -18.38 -2.77 24.43
C LYS A 125 -18.54 -1.26 24.32
N LEU A 126 -19.13 -0.82 23.20
CA LEU A 126 -19.45 0.56 22.93
C LEU A 126 -20.95 0.79 23.12
N GLU A 127 -21.34 1.94 23.67
CA GLU A 127 -22.75 2.33 23.77
C GLU A 127 -23.31 2.70 22.39
N LYS A 128 -22.52 3.41 21.59
CA LYS A 128 -22.89 3.84 20.24
C LYS A 128 -21.65 3.95 19.35
N ILE A 129 -21.83 3.65 18.07
CA ILE A 129 -20.83 3.89 17.02
C ILE A 129 -21.44 4.84 16.01
N PHE A 130 -20.75 5.96 15.77
CA PHE A 130 -21.01 6.90 14.68
C PHE A 130 -19.92 6.71 13.64
N TYR A 131 -20.19 5.86 12.67
CA TYR A 131 -19.22 5.48 11.65
C TYR A 131 -19.32 6.38 10.42
N GLN A 132 -18.22 7.03 10.05
CA GLN A 132 -18.08 7.80 8.83
C GLN A 132 -17.21 7.05 7.83
N LYS A 133 -17.83 6.43 6.83
CA LYS A 133 -17.11 5.76 5.76
C LYS A 133 -16.29 6.79 4.98
N TYR A 134 -15.08 6.38 4.54
CA TYR A 134 -14.30 7.22 3.63
C TYR A 134 -15.05 7.38 2.29
N GLU A 135 -15.30 8.62 1.91
CA GLU A 135 -15.91 9.01 0.66
C GLU A 135 -14.94 9.90 -0.11
N MET A 136 -14.62 9.52 -1.34
CA MET A 136 -13.56 10.11 -2.14
C MET A 136 -13.69 11.62 -2.41
N LEU A 137 -14.92 12.10 -2.58
CA LEU A 137 -15.20 13.50 -2.89
C LEU A 137 -15.57 14.34 -1.67
N LYS A 138 -15.73 13.69 -0.51
CA LYS A 138 -16.08 14.37 0.74
C LYS A 138 -14.85 15.00 1.35
N LYS A 139 -14.92 16.31 1.62
CA LYS A 139 -13.82 17.06 2.20
C LYS A 139 -13.70 16.80 3.71
N GLU A 140 -12.49 16.97 4.26
CA GLU A 140 -12.25 16.80 5.70
C GLU A 140 -13.13 17.72 6.57
N GLU A 141 -13.45 18.93 6.08
CA GLU A 141 -14.34 19.87 6.74
C GLU A 141 -15.75 19.31 6.91
N GLU A 142 -16.27 18.58 5.95
CA GLU A 142 -17.60 17.96 6.02
C GLU A 142 -17.66 16.86 7.09
N TYR A 143 -16.61 15.99 7.14
CA TYR A 143 -16.49 15.03 8.24
C TYR A 143 -16.41 15.70 9.61
N LEU A 144 -15.66 16.81 9.71
CA LEU A 144 -15.54 17.58 10.94
C LEU A 144 -16.87 18.17 11.40
N GLU A 145 -17.64 18.77 10.48
CA GLU A 145 -18.95 19.34 10.79
C GLU A 145 -19.93 18.27 11.33
N GLU A 146 -19.93 17.09 10.74
CA GLU A 146 -20.74 15.97 11.22
C GLU A 146 -20.32 15.51 12.62
N TYR A 147 -19.02 15.45 12.94
CA TYR A 147 -18.53 15.15 14.28
C TYR A 147 -18.91 16.21 15.30
N LEU A 148 -18.76 17.50 14.94
CA LEU A 148 -19.15 18.60 15.83
C LEU A 148 -20.65 18.58 16.13
N LYS A 149 -21.48 18.29 15.15
CA LYS A 149 -22.93 18.15 15.30
C LYS A 149 -23.27 16.95 16.19
N ALA A 150 -22.70 15.79 15.92
CA ALA A 150 -22.93 14.58 16.71
C ALA A 150 -22.46 14.73 18.16
N TYR A 151 -21.32 15.40 18.39
CA TYR A 151 -20.84 15.70 19.74
C TYR A 151 -21.78 16.65 20.51
N LYS A 152 -22.21 17.72 19.84
CA LYS A 152 -23.17 18.69 20.45
C LYS A 152 -24.49 18.03 20.82
N ASN A 153 -24.95 17.09 20.04
CA ASN A 153 -26.18 16.33 20.28
C ASN A 153 -26.02 15.20 21.32
N GLY A 154 -24.82 14.98 21.85
CA GLY A 154 -24.53 13.87 22.78
C GLY A 154 -24.58 12.49 22.15
N GLU A 155 -24.49 12.42 20.81
CA GLU A 155 -24.47 11.18 20.06
C GLU A 155 -23.12 10.49 20.08
N ILE A 156 -22.04 11.26 20.26
CA ILE A 156 -20.68 10.80 20.48
C ILE A 156 -20.05 11.54 21.67
N ASN A 157 -19.09 10.93 22.34
CA ASN A 157 -18.30 11.53 23.40
C ASN A 157 -16.78 11.39 23.20
N CYS A 158 -16.38 10.72 22.13
CA CYS A 158 -15.00 10.55 21.73
C CYS A 158 -14.92 10.34 20.21
N VAL A 159 -13.82 10.77 19.59
CA VAL A 159 -13.58 10.58 18.15
C VAL A 159 -12.25 9.89 17.92
N PHE A 160 -12.26 8.86 17.08
CA PHE A 160 -11.06 8.25 16.52
C PHE A 160 -10.98 8.64 15.05
N THR A 161 -9.95 9.41 14.68
CA THR A 161 -9.83 9.90 13.31
C THR A 161 -8.45 9.61 12.70
N ALA A 162 -8.47 9.32 11.42
CA ALA A 162 -7.25 9.20 10.62
C ALA A 162 -6.80 10.55 10.04
N PHE A 163 -7.68 11.54 10.01
CA PHE A 163 -7.40 12.86 9.44
C PHE A 163 -6.65 13.76 10.44
N GLY A 164 -5.50 14.28 9.99
CA GLY A 164 -4.70 15.19 10.82
C GLY A 164 -5.39 16.50 11.13
N TYR A 165 -6.06 17.08 10.15
CA TYR A 165 -6.83 18.31 10.31
C TYR A 165 -7.95 18.15 11.35
N ILE A 166 -8.77 17.12 11.24
CA ILE A 166 -9.86 16.84 12.19
C ILE A 166 -9.32 16.66 13.61
N TYR A 167 -8.24 15.87 13.76
CA TYR A 167 -7.60 15.68 15.06
C TYR A 167 -7.17 16.99 15.70
N ASN A 168 -6.49 17.87 14.95
CA ASN A 168 -6.01 19.15 15.47
C ASN A 168 -7.17 20.06 15.90
N VAL A 169 -8.19 20.21 15.06
CA VAL A 169 -9.35 21.07 15.37
C VAL A 169 -10.14 20.55 16.58
N LEU A 170 -10.39 19.24 16.67
CA LEU A 170 -11.11 18.67 17.81
C LEU A 170 -10.31 18.79 19.11
N LYS A 171 -8.98 18.63 19.03
CA LYS A 171 -8.08 18.80 20.17
C LYS A 171 -8.07 20.24 20.69
N GLU A 172 -8.00 21.24 19.82
CA GLU A 172 -8.11 22.66 20.18
C GLU A 172 -9.45 22.97 20.85
N LYS A 173 -10.53 22.34 20.40
CA LYS A 173 -11.87 22.45 20.99
C LYS A 173 -12.05 21.64 22.29
N LYS A 174 -11.01 20.96 22.77
CA LYS A 174 -11.02 20.08 23.94
C LYS A 174 -12.06 18.94 23.86
N ILE A 175 -12.37 18.50 22.64
CA ILE A 175 -13.18 17.32 22.39
C ILE A 175 -12.26 16.10 22.45
N PRO A 176 -12.61 15.04 23.21
CA PRO A 176 -11.79 13.83 23.27
C PRO A 176 -11.57 13.23 21.88
N VAL A 177 -10.32 13.21 21.43
CA VAL A 177 -9.97 12.74 20.09
C VAL A 177 -8.64 12.00 20.11
N TYR A 178 -8.58 10.87 19.41
CA TYR A 178 -7.38 10.04 19.24
C TYR A 178 -7.09 9.86 17.76
N ARG A 179 -5.83 9.96 17.38
CA ARG A 179 -5.45 9.85 15.98
C ARG A 179 -5.07 8.42 15.62
N ILE A 180 -5.84 7.81 14.73
CA ILE A 180 -5.49 6.49 14.16
C ILE A 180 -4.34 6.70 13.17
N GLN A 181 -3.14 6.31 13.58
CA GLN A 181 -1.95 6.36 12.75
C GLN A 181 -1.49 4.96 12.41
N ALA A 182 -0.99 4.79 11.18
CA ALA A 182 -0.29 3.56 10.83
C ALA A 182 0.90 3.33 11.76
N THR A 183 1.02 2.12 12.23
CA THR A 183 2.15 1.68 13.07
C THR A 183 3.35 1.30 12.23
N ASN A 184 4.53 1.17 12.86
CA ASN A 184 5.73 0.73 12.17
C ASN A 184 5.55 -0.64 11.51
N ILE A 185 4.81 -1.54 12.18
CA ILE A 185 4.52 -2.89 11.68
C ILE A 185 3.67 -2.82 10.41
N GLU A 186 2.65 -2.00 10.40
CA GLU A 186 1.78 -1.82 9.22
C GLU A 186 2.55 -1.22 8.04
N ILE A 187 3.38 -0.20 8.30
CA ILE A 187 4.24 0.40 7.27
C ILE A 187 5.20 -0.63 6.67
N GLU A 188 5.86 -1.42 7.53
CA GLU A 188 6.79 -2.45 7.06
C GLU A 188 6.11 -3.57 6.29
N ASN A 189 4.92 -3.99 6.71
CA ASN A 189 4.17 -5.04 6.01
C ASN A 189 3.73 -4.58 4.62
N GLU A 190 3.23 -3.35 4.47
CA GLU A 190 2.90 -2.80 3.15
C GLU A 190 4.15 -2.62 2.28
N PHE A 191 5.28 -2.24 2.88
CA PHE A 191 6.53 -2.13 2.14
C PHE A 191 7.03 -3.48 1.62
N LYS A 192 6.97 -4.54 2.44
CA LYS A 192 7.27 -5.90 2.00
C LYS A 192 6.34 -6.36 0.88
N ALA A 193 5.05 -6.00 0.96
CA ALA A 193 4.11 -6.29 -0.11
C ALA A 193 4.48 -5.57 -1.41
N LEU A 194 5.00 -4.33 -1.34
CA LEU A 194 5.53 -3.62 -2.50
C LEU A 194 6.72 -4.35 -3.12
N LEU A 195 7.70 -4.73 -2.30
CA LEU A 195 8.89 -5.45 -2.77
C LEU A 195 8.52 -6.76 -3.47
N ASN A 196 7.62 -7.55 -2.88
CA ASN A 196 7.13 -8.78 -3.50
C ASN A 196 6.42 -8.53 -4.85
N ARG A 197 5.65 -7.44 -4.98
CA ARG A 197 5.01 -7.07 -6.25
C ARG A 197 6.03 -6.66 -7.30
N ILE A 198 7.07 -5.91 -6.92
CA ILE A 198 8.17 -5.53 -7.83
C ILE A 198 8.88 -6.78 -8.33
N GLU A 199 9.20 -7.72 -7.44
CA GLU A 199 9.82 -8.99 -7.80
C GLU A 199 8.95 -9.81 -8.76
N LEU A 200 7.65 -9.91 -8.50
CA LEU A 200 6.71 -10.60 -9.39
C LEU A 200 6.65 -9.96 -10.80
N VAL A 201 6.68 -8.64 -10.88
CA VAL A 201 6.70 -7.94 -12.18
C VAL A 201 8.01 -8.21 -12.91
N ASN A 202 9.14 -8.18 -12.21
CA ASN A 202 10.45 -8.45 -12.80
C ASN A 202 10.58 -9.90 -13.25
N ASN A 203 10.07 -10.84 -12.46
CA ASN A 203 10.06 -12.27 -12.83
C ASN A 203 9.13 -12.57 -14.02
N ARG A 204 8.02 -11.82 -14.17
CA ARG A 204 7.15 -11.95 -15.35
C ARG A 204 7.79 -11.44 -16.64
N LYS A 205 8.80 -10.58 -16.56
CA LYS A 205 9.59 -10.15 -17.71
C LYS A 205 10.55 -11.24 -18.19
N GLY A 206 10.90 -12.18 -17.30
CA GLY A 206 11.60 -13.42 -17.67
C GLY A 206 10.61 -14.41 -18.31
N LYS A 207 10.41 -14.35 -19.62
CA LYS A 207 9.61 -15.33 -20.36
C LYS A 207 10.41 -16.64 -20.43
N ILE A 208 9.90 -17.69 -19.79
CA ILE A 208 10.41 -19.05 -20.02
C ILE A 208 9.65 -19.57 -21.24
N GLY A 209 10.34 -19.71 -22.37
CA GLY A 209 9.85 -20.41 -23.53
C GLY A 209 10.27 -21.88 -23.42
N ILE A 210 9.32 -22.80 -23.47
CA ILE A 210 9.61 -24.24 -23.60
C ILE A 210 9.29 -24.63 -25.05
N GLU A 211 10.31 -24.95 -25.82
CA GLU A 211 10.16 -25.49 -27.17
C GLU A 211 10.47 -26.97 -27.16
N ILE A 212 9.49 -27.79 -27.54
CA ILE A 212 9.67 -29.25 -27.67
C ILE A 212 9.93 -29.55 -29.13
N ILE A 213 11.18 -29.88 -29.47
CA ILE A 213 11.57 -30.27 -30.83
C ILE A 213 11.52 -31.79 -30.94
N LYS A 214 10.59 -32.31 -31.76
CA LYS A 214 10.56 -33.73 -32.13
C LYS A 214 11.58 -33.98 -33.22
N LEU A 215 12.65 -34.66 -32.90
CA LEU A 215 13.73 -34.99 -33.85
C LEU A 215 13.26 -35.82 -35.05
N GLU A 216 12.22 -36.64 -34.88
CA GLU A 216 11.59 -37.45 -35.96
C GLU A 216 11.02 -36.58 -37.09
N SER A 217 10.56 -35.35 -36.79
CA SER A 217 10.01 -34.42 -37.78
C SER A 217 11.08 -33.76 -38.65
N LEU A 218 12.36 -33.89 -38.29
CA LEU A 218 13.49 -33.28 -38.98
C LEU A 218 14.16 -34.24 -39.98
N ASN A 219 13.62 -35.45 -40.22
CA ASN A 219 14.25 -36.50 -41.07
C ASN A 219 15.73 -36.74 -40.73
N MET A 220 16.12 -36.61 -39.48
CA MET A 220 17.49 -36.83 -39.03
C MET A 220 17.65 -38.26 -38.57
N ASN A 221 18.50 -39.03 -39.28
CA ASN A 221 18.89 -40.37 -38.86
C ASN A 221 19.63 -40.29 -37.50
N LEU A 222 19.13 -41.01 -36.51
CA LEU A 222 19.65 -41.04 -35.12
C LEU A 222 21.09 -41.62 -35.01
N ASP A 223 21.63 -42.23 -36.06
CA ASP A 223 22.95 -42.86 -36.04
C ASP A 223 24.15 -41.88 -36.08
N ASN A 224 23.93 -40.60 -36.41
CA ASN A 224 24.96 -39.54 -36.34
C ASN A 224 24.66 -38.51 -35.24
N ASN A 225 24.52 -39.02 -34.05
CA ASN A 225 23.89 -38.29 -32.93
C ASN A 225 24.63 -37.02 -32.49
N LEU A 226 25.96 -37.00 -32.50
CA LEU A 226 26.74 -35.89 -31.94
C LEU A 226 26.73 -34.65 -32.83
N GLU A 227 26.91 -34.82 -34.13
CA GLU A 227 26.96 -33.71 -35.09
C GLU A 227 25.60 -33.03 -35.26
N ASN A 228 24.53 -33.83 -35.25
CA ASN A 228 23.17 -33.32 -35.31
C ASN A 228 22.76 -32.60 -34.02
N LYS A 229 23.16 -33.12 -32.82
CA LYS A 229 22.97 -32.47 -31.53
C LYS A 229 23.66 -31.10 -31.52
N MET A 230 24.93 -31.04 -31.95
CA MET A 230 25.68 -29.76 -32.00
C MET A 230 25.06 -28.74 -32.97
N LYS A 231 24.51 -29.17 -34.11
CA LYS A 231 23.82 -28.28 -35.06
C LYS A 231 22.53 -27.71 -34.47
N ILE A 232 21.77 -28.51 -33.72
CA ILE A 232 20.54 -28.07 -33.03
C ILE A 232 20.89 -27.12 -31.92
N GLU A 233 21.85 -27.46 -31.07
CA GLU A 233 22.30 -26.59 -29.97
C GLU A 233 22.79 -25.22 -30.49
N LYS A 234 23.51 -25.20 -31.60
CA LYS A 234 23.96 -23.95 -32.22
C LYS A 234 22.79 -23.08 -32.68
N LYS A 235 21.77 -23.67 -33.34
CA LYS A 235 20.58 -22.95 -33.76
C LYS A 235 19.76 -22.44 -32.60
N LEU A 236 19.62 -23.23 -31.52
CA LEU A 236 18.93 -22.81 -30.29
C LEU A 236 19.67 -21.67 -29.62
N LEU A 237 21.00 -21.70 -29.58
CA LEU A 237 21.84 -20.61 -29.07
C LEU A 237 21.69 -19.32 -29.89
N GLU A 238 21.60 -19.40 -31.21
CA GLU A 238 21.34 -18.26 -32.08
C GLU A 238 19.95 -17.69 -31.82
N TYR A 239 18.93 -18.53 -31.70
CA TYR A 239 17.56 -18.15 -31.40
C TYR A 239 17.42 -17.53 -30.00
N ALA A 240 18.07 -18.11 -28.98
CA ALA A 240 18.08 -17.55 -27.64
C ALA A 240 18.73 -16.15 -27.57
N LYS A 241 19.79 -15.93 -28.35
CA LYS A 241 20.43 -14.61 -28.45
C LYS A 241 19.53 -13.55 -29.08
N GLU A 242 18.75 -13.93 -30.11
CA GLU A 242 17.78 -13.03 -30.73
C GLU A 242 16.64 -12.62 -29.76
N LEU A 243 16.34 -13.51 -28.81
CA LEU A 243 15.32 -13.29 -27.78
C LEU A 243 15.88 -12.73 -26.45
N GLU A 244 17.18 -12.36 -26.40
CA GLU A 244 17.88 -11.96 -25.18
C GLU A 244 17.75 -12.99 -24.02
N GLY A 245 17.67 -14.27 -24.38
CA GLY A 245 17.46 -15.38 -23.46
C GLY A 245 18.71 -16.26 -23.27
N ASN A 246 18.62 -17.17 -22.29
CA ASN A 246 19.62 -18.23 -22.05
C ASN A 246 19.03 -19.62 -22.30
N ILE A 247 19.85 -20.55 -22.75
CA ILE A 247 19.48 -21.97 -22.90
C ILE A 247 19.98 -22.76 -21.70
N GLN A 248 19.12 -23.56 -21.12
CA GLN A 248 19.47 -24.61 -20.18
C GLN A 248 19.19 -25.97 -20.83
N THR A 249 20.21 -26.79 -21.00
CA THR A 249 20.06 -28.19 -21.44
C THR A 249 20.01 -29.09 -20.21
N SER A 250 19.02 -29.98 -20.14
CA SER A 250 19.03 -31.12 -19.21
C SER A 250 19.49 -32.35 -19.96
N ASP A 251 20.40 -33.09 -19.36
CA ASP A 251 20.83 -34.41 -19.83
C ASP A 251 19.70 -35.43 -19.76
#